data_870a4e48deaad25617f30b775b7bc685
#
_entry.id   870a4e48deaad25617f30b775b7bc685
#
_cell.length_a   1.000
_cell.length_b   1.000
_cell.length_c   1.000
_cell.angle_alpha   90.00
_cell.angle_beta   90.00
_cell.angle_gamma   90.00
#
_symmetry.space_group_name_H-M   'P 1'
#
loop_
_entity.id
_entity.type
_entity.pdbx_description
1 polymer ?
#
loop_
_entity_poly.entity_id
_entity_poly.type
_entity_poly.pdbx_seq_one_letter_code
_entity_poly.pdbx_strand_id
1 'polypeptide(L)' 'EIIFKKEADEKDQLYGSVSKKEILNFLENSGISILSDEIKIIEPIRSLGEHFIEISPYVDLIEKVKVSVKKN' A
#
# COMPACT_ATOMS: atom_id res chain seq x y z
N GLU A 1 -0.49 0.23 -10.34
CA GLU A 1 -1.47 0.01 -9.28
C GLU A 1 -1.08 -1.17 -8.40
N ILE A 2 -1.15 -1.01 -7.10
CA ILE A 2 -0.83 -2.06 -6.14
C ILE A 2 -2.13 -2.72 -5.70
N ILE A 3 -2.20 -4.04 -5.81
CA ILE A 3 -3.39 -4.79 -5.43
C ILE A 3 -3.03 -5.80 -4.35
N PHE A 4 -3.75 -5.74 -3.23
CA PHE A 4 -3.64 -6.72 -2.16
C PHE A 4 -4.97 -7.45 -1.97
N LYS A 5 -4.87 -8.70 -1.59
CA LYS A 5 -6.04 -9.48 -1.16
C LYS A 5 -5.88 -9.76 0.32
N LYS A 6 -6.85 -9.34 1.10
CA LYS A 6 -6.82 -9.47 2.55
C LYS A 6 -8.15 -9.99 3.07
N GLU A 7 -8.11 -10.65 4.20
CA GLU A 7 -9.34 -11.08 4.87
C GLU A 7 -9.95 -9.89 5.61
N ALA A 8 -11.25 -9.78 5.51
CA ALA A 8 -11.98 -8.67 6.11
C ALA A 8 -13.25 -9.20 6.78
N ASP A 9 -13.75 -8.42 7.74
CA ASP A 9 -14.99 -8.73 8.43
C ASP A 9 -16.22 -8.28 7.62
N GLU A 10 -17.40 -8.41 8.22
CA GLU A 10 -18.65 -8.04 7.54
C GLU A 10 -18.77 -6.56 7.22
N LYS A 11 -17.99 -5.74 7.89
CA LYS A 11 -17.99 -4.28 7.69
C LYS A 11 -16.86 -3.83 6.78
N ASP A 12 -16.25 -4.77 6.05
CA ASP A 12 -15.14 -4.52 5.14
C ASP A 12 -13.89 -3.99 5.84
N GLN A 13 -13.75 -4.24 7.14
CA GLN A 13 -12.57 -3.89 7.89
C GLN A 13 -11.60 -5.06 7.91
N LEU A 14 -10.33 -4.76 7.65
CA LEU A 14 -9.31 -5.80 7.60
C LEU A 14 -8.99 -6.31 9.00
N TYR A 15 -8.74 -7.60 9.11
CA TYR A 15 -8.27 -8.18 10.36
C TYR A 15 -6.85 -7.73 10.70
N GLY A 16 -6.08 -7.32 9.68
CA GLY A 16 -4.77 -6.73 9.88
C GLY A 16 -4.55 -5.64 8.85
N SER A 17 -3.90 -4.55 9.24
CA SER A 17 -3.62 -3.45 8.33
C SER A 17 -2.52 -3.80 7.32
N VAL A 18 -2.51 -3.11 6.19
CA VAL A 18 -1.44 -3.21 5.21
C VAL A 18 -0.26 -2.36 5.70
N SER A 19 0.89 -2.97 5.87
CA SER A 19 2.09 -2.29 6.37
C SER A 19 2.99 -1.82 5.23
N LYS A 20 3.91 -0.91 5.55
CA LYS A 20 4.94 -0.49 4.59
C LYS A 20 5.74 -1.67 4.06
N LYS A 21 6.03 -2.64 4.93
CA LYS A 21 6.80 -3.82 4.55
C LYS A 21 6.11 -4.62 3.46
N GLU A 22 4.79 -4.77 3.55
CA GLU A 22 4.02 -5.46 2.52
C GLU A 22 4.07 -4.71 1.20
N ILE A 23 3.98 -3.39 1.25
CA ILE A 23 4.07 -2.56 0.06
C ILE A 23 5.46 -2.67 -0.57
N LEU A 24 6.50 -2.62 0.24
CA LEU A 24 7.87 -2.78 -0.23
C LEU A 24 8.08 -4.12 -0.91
N ASN A 25 7.58 -5.19 -0.29
CA ASN A 25 7.70 -6.53 -0.86
C ASN A 25 6.99 -6.63 -2.21
N PHE A 26 5.80 -6.03 -2.31
CA PHE A 26 5.07 -6.02 -3.56
C PHE A 26 5.86 -5.31 -4.66
N LEU A 27 6.42 -4.16 -4.33
CA LEU A 27 7.20 -3.38 -5.30
C LEU A 27 8.47 -4.10 -5.72
N GLU A 28 9.15 -4.74 -4.78
CA GLU A 28 10.35 -5.51 -5.09
C GLU A 28 10.03 -6.67 -6.03
N ASN A 29 8.91 -7.35 -5.80
CA ASN A 29 8.48 -8.44 -6.68
C ASN A 29 8.10 -7.94 -8.07
N SER A 30 7.78 -6.68 -8.19
CA SER A 30 7.46 -6.04 -9.47
C SER A 30 8.69 -5.43 -10.15
N GLY A 31 9.86 -5.60 -9.55
CA GLY A 31 11.10 -5.07 -10.11
C GLY A 31 11.40 -3.63 -9.71
N ILE A 32 10.67 -3.09 -8.75
CA ILE A 32 10.88 -1.73 -8.27
C ILE A 32 11.57 -1.78 -6.92
N SER A 33 12.73 -1.14 -6.81
CA SER A 33 13.49 -1.09 -5.58
C SER A 33 13.35 0.29 -4.94
N ILE A 34 12.70 0.33 -3.77
CA ILE A 34 12.44 1.58 -3.05
C ILE A 34 12.75 1.34 -1.57
N LEU A 35 13.31 2.35 -0.92
CA LEU A 35 13.58 2.30 0.51
C LEU A 35 12.31 2.62 1.31
N SER A 36 12.21 2.09 2.51
CA SER A 36 11.04 2.31 3.36
C SER A 36 10.81 3.80 3.66
N ASP A 37 11.87 4.56 3.74
CA ASP A 37 11.77 6.01 4.00
C ASP A 37 11.17 6.78 2.82
N GLU A 38 11.16 6.18 1.65
CA GLU A 38 10.62 6.81 0.45
C GLU A 38 9.12 6.57 0.29
N ILE A 39 8.52 5.77 1.16
CA ILE A 39 7.09 5.48 1.13
C ILE A 39 6.42 6.18 2.31
N LYS A 40 5.36 6.90 2.02
CA LYS A 40 4.55 7.54 3.04
C LYS A 40 3.12 7.04 2.94
N ILE A 41 2.63 6.44 4.01
CA ILE A 41 1.23 6.03 4.10
C ILE A 41 0.48 7.19 4.72
N ILE A 42 -0.37 7.83 3.93
CA ILE A 42 -1.12 9.01 4.35
C ILE A 42 -2.16 8.62 5.41
N GLU A 43 -2.86 7.53 5.14
CA GLU A 43 -3.85 6.98 6.06
C GLU A 43 -3.62 5.50 6.25
N PRO A 44 -3.81 4.97 7.48
CA PRO A 44 -3.67 3.52 7.68
C PRO A 44 -4.64 2.76 6.78
N ILE A 45 -4.13 1.74 6.11
CA ILE A 45 -4.95 0.90 5.23
C ILE A 45 -5.53 -0.23 6.07
N ARG A 46 -6.77 -0.05 6.51
CA ARG A 46 -7.46 -0.98 7.41
C ARG A 46 -8.79 -1.46 6.89
N SER A 47 -9.15 -1.10 5.67
CA SER A 47 -10.44 -1.48 5.09
C SER A 47 -10.25 -1.86 3.64
N LEU A 48 -11.26 -2.56 3.10
CA LEU A 48 -11.29 -2.86 1.68
C LEU A 48 -11.53 -1.57 0.89
N GLY A 49 -11.12 -1.58 -0.36
CA GLY A 49 -11.35 -0.47 -1.26
C GLY A 49 -10.06 0.17 -1.73
N GLU A 50 -10.18 1.39 -2.22
CA GLU A 50 -9.07 2.11 -2.81
C GLU A 50 -8.43 3.04 -1.79
N HIS A 51 -7.10 2.98 -1.73
CA HIS A 51 -6.31 3.84 -0.87
C HIS A 51 -5.17 4.43 -1.68
N PHE A 52 -4.58 5.50 -1.17
CA PHE A 52 -3.45 6.14 -1.84
C PHE A 52 -2.27 6.24 -0.88
N ILE A 53 -1.09 6.02 -1.43
CA ILE A 53 0.16 6.24 -0.73
C ILE A 53 1.01 7.20 -1.55
N GLU A 54 1.99 7.80 -0.90
CA GLU A 54 2.95 8.65 -1.60
C GLU A 54 4.30 7.97 -1.64
N ILE A 55 4.93 8.01 -2.81
CA ILE A 55 6.27 7.48 -3.01
C ILE A 55 7.14 8.63 -3.47
N SER A 56 8.28 8.80 -2.81
CA SER A 56 9.24 9.86 -3.13
C SER A 56 10.57 9.26 -3.54
N PRO A 57 10.68 8.77 -4.79
CA PRO A 57 11.93 8.15 -5.26
C PRO A 57 13.08 9.15 -5.39
N TYR A 58 12.76 10.44 -5.47
CA TYR A 58 13.75 11.51 -5.53
C TYR A 58 13.33 12.64 -4.59
N VAL A 59 14.30 13.45 -4.21
CA VAL A 59 14.10 14.51 -3.20
C VAL A 59 12.92 15.44 -3.53
N ASP A 60 12.76 15.79 -4.79
CA ASP A 60 11.75 16.77 -5.20
C ASP A 60 10.56 16.14 -5.93
N LEU A 61 10.49 14.82 -5.96
CA LEU A 61 9.44 14.12 -6.69
C LEU A 61 8.57 13.30 -5.74
N ILE A 62 7.29 13.62 -5.70
CA ILE A 62 6.31 12.86 -4.93
C ILE A 62 5.28 12.29 -5.90
N GLU A 63 5.12 11.00 -5.90
CA GLU A 63 4.11 10.33 -6.72
C GLU A 63 3.08 9.65 -5.84
N LYS A 64 1.81 9.83 -6.21
CA LYS A 64 0.72 9.12 -5.55
C LYS A 64 0.48 7.81 -6.26
N VAL A 65 0.43 6.74 -5.50
CA VAL A 65 0.18 5.41 -6.04
C VAL A 65 -1.10 4.87 -5.41
N LYS A 66 -1.96 4.33 -6.27
CA LYS A 66 -3.21 3.75 -5.83
C LYS A 66 -2.97 2.34 -5.30
N VAL A 67 -3.50 2.08 -4.13
CA VAL A 67 -3.48 0.75 -3.50
C VAL A 67 -4.91 0.26 -3.40
N SER A 68 -5.20 -0.84 -4.07
CA SER A 68 -6.53 -1.46 -4.01
C SER A 68 -6.46 -2.67 -3.11
N VAL A 69 -7.34 -2.74 -2.12
CA VAL A 69 -7.43 -3.87 -1.21
C VAL A 69 -8.75 -4.60 -1.49
N LYS A 70 -8.64 -5.85 -1.86
CA LYS A 70 -9.79 -6.68 -2.19
C LYS A 70 -9.95 -7.80 -1.17
N LYS A 71 -11.18 -8.25 -1.03
CA LYS A 71 -11.48 -9.36 -0.13
C LYS A 71 -10.89 -10.64 -0.71
N ASN A 72 -10.19 -11.35 0.17
CA ASN A 72 -9.60 -12.62 -0.21
C ASN A 72 -10.66 -13.73 -0.33
#